data_6c0be214578ad3e78cbe2025081e0b93
#
_entry.id   6c0be214578ad3e78cbe2025081e0b93
#
_cell.length_a   1.000
_cell.length_b   1.000
_cell.length_c   1.000
_cell.angle_alpha   90.00
_cell.angle_beta   90.00
_cell.angle_gamma   90.00
#
_symmetry.space_group_name_H-M   'P 1'
#
loop_
_entity.id
_entity.type
_entity.pdbx_description
1 polymer ?
#
loop_
_entity_poly.entity_id
_entity_poly.type
_entity_poly.pdbx_seq_one_letter_code
_entity_poly.pdbx_strand_id
1 'polypeptide(L)'
;MNRRETFKLVLGTAALATTTGIVDVAQADDKPAAFTLPPLGYPYEALEPNIDTKTMQIHHDVHHGGYVKNLNSLVEKWPELATPPMEAILSNLSVVPENIRTAVRNNLGGH
;
A
#
# COMPACT_ATOMS: atom_id res chain seq x y z
N MET A 1 -53.66 10.33 8.57
CA MET A 1 -52.26 10.72 8.55
C MET A 1 -52.03 11.67 7.37
N ASN A 2 -51.48 12.82 7.69
CA ASN A 2 -51.27 13.85 6.67
C ASN A 2 -50.04 13.52 5.83
N ARG A 3 -50.14 13.75 4.54
CA ARG A 3 -49.01 13.54 3.62
C ARG A 3 -47.73 14.28 4.02
N ARG A 4 -47.88 15.42 4.66
CA ARG A 4 -46.76 16.23 5.13
C ARG A 4 -46.03 15.58 6.31
N GLU A 5 -46.73 14.87 7.15
CA GLU A 5 -46.14 14.16 8.29
C GLU A 5 -45.37 12.94 7.82
N THR A 6 -45.91 12.22 6.84
CA THR A 6 -45.21 11.08 6.25
C THR A 6 -43.90 11.51 5.56
N PHE A 7 -43.95 12.67 4.90
CA PHE A 7 -42.77 13.21 4.27
C PHE A 7 -41.70 13.64 5.27
N LYS A 8 -42.11 14.23 6.37
CA LYS A 8 -41.16 14.58 7.44
C LYS A 8 -40.50 13.37 8.05
N LEU A 9 -41.24 12.30 8.22
CA LEU A 9 -40.71 11.06 8.76
C LEU A 9 -39.66 10.45 7.82
N VAL A 10 -39.94 10.48 6.53
CA VAL A 10 -39.02 9.99 5.50
C VAL A 10 -37.74 10.83 5.46
N LEU A 11 -37.87 12.13 5.59
CA LEU A 11 -36.71 13.01 5.65
C LEU A 11 -35.86 12.79 6.90
N GLY A 12 -36.48 12.49 8.02
CA GLY A 12 -35.76 12.18 9.23
C GLY A 12 -34.95 10.88 9.11
N THR A 13 -35.51 9.90 8.44
CA THR A 13 -34.81 8.65 8.21
C THR A 13 -33.65 8.81 7.21
N ALA A 14 -33.86 9.64 6.20
CA ALA A 14 -32.81 9.92 5.24
C ALA A 14 -31.64 10.69 5.87
N ALA A 15 -31.93 11.57 6.82
CA ALA A 15 -30.90 12.29 7.54
C ALA A 15 -30.03 11.35 8.42
N LEU A 16 -30.60 10.27 8.92
CA LEU A 16 -29.85 9.26 9.65
C LEU A 16 -28.94 8.45 8.72
N ALA A 17 -29.38 8.23 7.51
CA ALA A 17 -28.59 7.48 6.53
C ALA A 17 -27.34 8.26 6.08
N THR A 18 -27.36 9.57 6.15
CA THR A 18 -26.19 10.38 5.81
C THR A 18 -25.05 10.26 6.80
N THR A 19 -25.31 9.77 7.99
CA THR A 19 -24.23 9.49 8.93
C THR A 19 -23.36 8.33 8.49
N THR A 20 -23.84 7.46 7.64
CA THR A 20 -23.04 6.40 7.05
C THR A 20 -22.01 6.93 6.04
N GLY A 21 -22.22 8.13 5.53
CA GLY A 21 -21.24 8.77 4.68
C GLY A 21 -19.90 9.04 5.36
N ILE A 22 -19.85 9.05 6.66
CA ILE A 22 -18.61 9.21 7.43
C ILE A 22 -17.68 8.04 7.23
N VAL A 23 -18.21 6.85 7.01
CA VAL A 23 -17.42 5.64 6.76
C VAL A 23 -16.72 5.71 5.42
N ASP A 24 -17.34 6.36 4.45
CA ASP A 24 -16.77 6.48 3.12
C ASP A 24 -15.57 7.41 3.07
N VAL A 25 -15.52 8.38 3.96
CA VAL A 25 -14.39 9.31 4.06
C VAL A 25 -13.13 8.59 4.49
N ALA A 26 -13.25 7.62 5.39
CA ALA A 26 -12.11 6.82 5.84
C ALA A 26 -11.57 5.92 4.72
N GLN A 27 -12.40 5.50 3.80
CA GLN A 27 -11.97 4.66 2.67
C GLN A 27 -11.32 5.47 1.55
N ALA A 28 -11.66 6.72 1.41
CA ALA A 28 -11.09 7.58 0.38
C ALA A 28 -9.60 7.87 0.62
N ASP A 29 -9.18 7.90 1.88
CA ASP A 29 -7.81 8.16 2.26
C ASP A 29 -6.94 6.90 2.23
N ASP A 30 -7.56 5.74 2.13
CA ASP A 30 -6.89 4.45 2.21
C ASP A 30 -6.54 3.92 0.82
N LYS A 31 -5.77 4.70 0.08
CA LYS A 31 -5.23 4.26 -1.19
C LYS A 31 -4.18 3.17 -0.94
N PRO A 32 -4.40 1.95 -1.41
CA PRO A 32 -3.43 0.89 -1.19
C PRO A 32 -2.10 1.25 -1.85
N ALA A 33 -1.01 1.05 -1.13
CA ALA A 33 0.32 1.18 -1.68
C ALA A 33 0.53 0.12 -2.79
N ALA A 34 1.18 0.50 -3.88
CA ALA A 34 1.45 -0.39 -5.00
C ALA A 34 2.36 -1.56 -4.59
N PHE A 35 3.30 -1.30 -3.69
CA PHE A 35 4.18 -2.30 -3.11
C PHE A 35 4.00 -2.31 -1.62
N THR A 36 4.01 -3.51 -1.03
CA THR A 36 3.86 -3.70 0.41
C THR A 36 5.02 -4.52 0.95
N LEU A 37 5.42 -4.23 2.19
CA LEU A 37 6.39 -5.05 2.90
C LEU A 37 5.69 -6.30 3.41
N PRO A 38 6.00 -7.49 2.89
CA PRO A 38 5.38 -8.71 3.40
C PRO A 38 5.85 -8.99 4.83
N PRO A 39 4.98 -9.52 5.69
CA PRO A 39 5.41 -9.92 7.02
C PRO A 39 6.43 -11.05 6.93
N LEU A 40 7.36 -11.07 7.90
CA LEU A 40 8.25 -12.19 8.05
C LEU A 40 7.42 -13.43 8.44
N GLY A 41 7.58 -14.55 7.78
CA GLY A 41 6.79 -15.75 8.04
C GLY A 41 7.09 -16.46 9.37
N TYR A 42 7.98 -15.88 10.19
CA TYR A 42 8.43 -16.40 11.48
C TYR A 42 8.85 -15.24 12.38
N PRO A 43 8.95 -15.45 13.70
CA PRO A 43 9.38 -14.40 14.63
C PRO A 43 10.83 -13.99 14.40
N TYR A 44 11.19 -12.76 14.78
CA TYR A 44 12.54 -12.22 14.58
C TYR A 44 13.61 -13.08 15.26
N GLU A 45 13.28 -13.72 16.36
CA GLU A 45 14.19 -14.56 17.14
C GLU A 45 14.34 -15.99 16.60
N ALA A 46 13.58 -16.37 15.56
CA ALA A 46 13.54 -17.75 15.09
C ALA A 46 14.88 -18.29 14.58
N LEU A 47 15.77 -17.42 14.14
CA LEU A 47 17.07 -17.80 13.59
C LEU A 47 18.23 -17.69 14.60
N GLU A 48 17.92 -17.33 15.84
CA GLU A 48 18.90 -17.36 16.91
C GLU A 48 19.43 -18.80 17.14
N PRO A 49 20.69 -18.97 17.47
CA PRO A 49 21.74 -17.98 17.69
C PRO A 49 22.52 -17.60 16.42
N ASN A 50 22.15 -18.11 15.26
CA ASN A 50 22.89 -17.88 14.01
C ASN A 50 22.74 -16.45 13.49
N ILE A 51 21.51 -15.91 13.60
CA ILE A 51 21.20 -14.52 13.26
C ILE A 51 20.44 -13.96 14.45
N ASP A 52 20.94 -12.85 15.01
CA ASP A 52 20.31 -12.26 16.18
C ASP A 52 19.01 -11.51 15.83
N THR A 53 18.14 -11.41 16.82
CA THR A 53 16.82 -10.79 16.71
C THR A 53 16.91 -9.36 16.16
N LYS A 54 17.85 -8.56 16.66
CA LYS A 54 18.01 -7.19 16.22
C LYS A 54 18.42 -7.06 14.76
N THR A 55 19.29 -7.94 14.29
CA THR A 55 19.69 -8.00 12.89
C THR A 55 18.49 -8.29 11.99
N MET A 56 17.64 -9.23 12.39
CA MET A 56 16.43 -9.55 11.65
C MET A 56 15.46 -8.38 11.59
N GLN A 57 15.26 -7.70 12.71
CA GLN A 57 14.41 -6.50 12.76
C GLN A 57 14.90 -5.41 11.82
N ILE A 58 16.19 -5.09 11.88
CA ILE A 58 16.78 -4.07 11.03
C ILE A 58 16.71 -4.47 9.56
N HIS A 59 17.05 -5.69 9.26
CA HIS A 59 17.06 -6.17 7.88
C HIS A 59 15.66 -6.14 7.25
N HIS A 60 14.67 -6.59 7.97
CA HIS A 60 13.28 -6.60 7.49
C HIS A 60 12.66 -5.20 7.53
N ASP A 61 12.65 -4.54 8.68
CA ASP A 61 11.88 -3.32 8.89
C ASP A 61 12.53 -2.10 8.25
N VAL A 62 13.85 -2.02 8.28
CA VAL A 62 14.59 -0.86 7.77
C VAL A 62 15.07 -1.07 6.35
N HIS A 63 15.80 -2.14 6.08
CA HIS A 63 16.37 -2.36 4.75
C HIS A 63 15.33 -2.77 3.73
N HIS A 64 14.58 -3.84 3.97
CA HIS A 64 13.52 -4.27 3.07
C HIS A 64 12.40 -3.22 3.01
N GLY A 65 11.99 -2.70 4.16
CA GLY A 65 11.01 -1.61 4.23
C GLY A 65 11.45 -0.37 3.47
N GLY A 66 12.74 -0.06 3.46
CA GLY A 66 13.31 1.04 2.69
C GLY A 66 13.17 0.85 1.18
N TYR A 67 13.40 -0.33 0.68
CA TYR A 67 13.18 -0.64 -0.74
C TYR A 67 11.73 -0.46 -1.14
N VAL A 68 10.81 -0.96 -0.34
CA VAL A 68 9.37 -0.81 -0.58
C VAL A 68 8.95 0.66 -0.58
N LYS A 69 9.44 1.43 0.38
CA LYS A 69 9.16 2.87 0.48
C LYS A 69 9.64 3.62 -0.76
N ASN A 70 10.85 3.33 -1.21
CA ASN A 70 11.43 3.96 -2.40
C ASN A 70 10.64 3.60 -3.66
N LEU A 71 10.22 2.34 -3.78
CA LEU A 71 9.39 1.90 -4.91
C LEU A 71 8.05 2.63 -4.94
N ASN A 72 7.39 2.79 -3.79
CA ASN A 72 6.13 3.51 -3.71
C ASN A 72 6.30 4.98 -4.09
N SER A 73 7.42 5.60 -3.73
CA SER A 73 7.75 6.95 -4.16
C SER A 73 7.94 7.05 -5.68
N LEU A 74 8.56 6.04 -6.29
CA LEU A 74 8.70 5.98 -7.74
C LEU A 74 7.35 5.81 -8.45
N VAL A 75 6.46 5.01 -7.88
CA VAL A 75 5.11 4.80 -8.43
C VAL A 75 4.27 6.08 -8.38
N GLU A 76 4.44 6.92 -7.37
CA GLU A 76 3.76 8.22 -7.31
C GLU A 76 4.08 9.09 -8.53
N LYS A 77 5.32 9.04 -9.00
CA LYS A 77 5.79 9.79 -10.18
C LYS A 77 5.54 9.05 -11.48
N TRP A 78 5.55 7.73 -11.43
CA TRP A 78 5.44 6.85 -12.60
C TRP A 78 4.43 5.73 -12.31
N PRO A 79 3.11 6.04 -12.35
CA PRO A 79 2.06 5.09 -11.97
C PRO A 79 2.05 3.80 -12.79
N GLU A 80 2.60 3.80 -13.99
CA GLU A 80 2.69 2.62 -14.84
C GLU A 80 3.56 1.51 -14.27
N LEU A 81 4.40 1.80 -13.28
CA LEU A 81 5.20 0.78 -12.60
C LEU A 81 4.36 -0.16 -11.73
N ALA A 82 3.15 0.23 -11.37
CA ALA A 82 2.26 -0.58 -10.54
C ALA A 82 1.48 -1.63 -11.32
N THR A 83 1.42 -1.52 -12.65
CA THR A 83 0.58 -2.36 -13.49
C THR A 83 1.18 -3.73 -13.77
N PRO A 84 2.46 -3.86 -14.23
CA PRO A 84 3.03 -5.17 -14.49
C PRO A 84 3.55 -5.84 -13.22
N PRO A 85 3.66 -7.18 -13.20
CA PRO A 85 4.33 -7.88 -12.11
C PRO A 85 5.79 -7.47 -11.97
N MET A 86 6.35 -7.56 -10.75
CA MET A 86 7.75 -7.23 -10.48
C MET A 86 8.71 -8.00 -11.39
N GLU A 87 8.46 -9.27 -11.58
CA GLU A 87 9.29 -10.15 -12.39
C GLU A 87 9.33 -9.70 -13.86
N ALA A 88 8.21 -9.22 -14.36
CA ALA A 88 8.14 -8.69 -15.73
C ALA A 88 8.96 -7.42 -15.88
N ILE A 89 8.94 -6.54 -14.92
CA ILE A 89 9.74 -5.31 -14.93
C ILE A 89 11.23 -5.64 -14.86
N LEU A 90 11.63 -6.53 -13.95
CA LEU A 90 13.03 -6.93 -13.77
C LEU A 90 13.57 -7.69 -14.97
N SER A 91 12.74 -8.48 -15.63
CA SER A 91 13.12 -9.24 -16.83
C SER A 91 13.36 -8.34 -18.04
N ASN A 92 12.69 -7.21 -18.10
CA ASN A 92 12.79 -6.28 -19.22
C ASN A 92 12.80 -4.82 -18.73
N LEU A 93 13.93 -4.40 -18.19
CA LEU A 93 14.11 -3.04 -17.69
C LEU A 93 14.04 -1.97 -18.79
N SER A 94 14.11 -2.35 -20.06
CA SER A 94 13.99 -1.42 -21.17
C SER A 94 12.63 -0.74 -21.26
N VAL A 95 11.59 -1.34 -20.68
CA VAL A 95 10.24 -0.72 -20.60
C VAL A 95 10.18 0.41 -19.59
N VAL A 96 11.17 0.50 -18.70
CA VAL A 96 11.26 1.56 -17.68
C VAL A 96 12.00 2.75 -18.27
N PRO A 97 11.51 4.00 -18.04
CA PRO A 97 12.24 5.19 -18.47
C PRO A 97 13.69 5.19 -17.99
N GLU A 98 14.61 5.58 -18.86
CA GLU A 98 16.05 5.49 -18.59
C GLU A 98 16.47 6.24 -17.33
N ASN A 99 15.87 7.40 -17.09
CA ASN A 99 16.22 8.27 -15.97
C ASN A 99 15.89 7.66 -14.59
N ILE A 100 14.98 6.68 -14.52
CA ILE A 100 14.61 6.00 -13.27
C ILE A 100 14.99 4.51 -13.28
N ARG A 101 15.53 4.01 -14.37
CA ARG A 101 15.81 2.57 -14.55
C ARG A 101 16.72 2.01 -13.47
N THR A 102 17.78 2.71 -13.12
CA THR A 102 18.71 2.28 -12.08
C THR A 102 18.01 2.22 -10.70
N ALA A 103 17.22 3.22 -10.38
CA ALA A 103 16.47 3.24 -9.13
C ALA A 103 15.45 2.10 -9.07
N VAL A 104 14.73 1.84 -10.14
CA VAL A 104 13.78 0.73 -10.23
C VAL A 104 14.52 -0.61 -10.07
N ARG A 105 15.60 -0.82 -10.81
CA ARG A 105 16.39 -2.05 -10.70
C ARG A 105 16.86 -2.31 -9.27
N ASN A 106 17.42 -1.31 -8.63
CA ASN A 106 18.01 -1.47 -7.30
C ASN A 106 16.94 -1.70 -6.23
N ASN A 107 15.87 -0.92 -6.25
CA ASN A 107 14.83 -1.02 -5.22
C ASN A 107 13.91 -2.22 -5.45
N LEU A 108 13.55 -2.51 -6.69
CA LEU A 108 12.73 -3.67 -7.01
C LEU A 108 13.50 -4.97 -6.82
N GLY A 109 14.79 -4.98 -7.18
CA GLY A 109 15.66 -6.12 -6.94
C GLY A 109 15.92 -6.36 -5.45
N GLY A 110 15.96 -5.30 -4.64
CA GLY A 110 16.08 -5.42 -3.19
C GLY A 110 14.80 -5.87 -2.49
N HIS A 111 13.67 -5.50 -3.06
CA HIS A 111 12.38 -5.93 -2.54
C HIS A 111 12.10 -7.38 -2.84
#